data_5f309d05413ccb9b017ade30da7dc12b
#
_entry.id   5f309d05413ccb9b017ade30da7dc12b
#
_cell.length_a   1.000
_cell.length_b   1.000
_cell.length_c   1.000
_cell.angle_alpha   90.00
_cell.angle_beta   90.00
_cell.angle_gamma   90.00
#
_symmetry.space_group_name_H-M   'P 1'
#
loop_
_entity.id
_entity.type
_entity.pdbx_description
1 polymer ?
#
loop_
_entity_poly.entity_id
_entity_poly.type
_entity_poly.pdbx_seq_one_letter_code
_entity_poly.pdbx_strand_id
1 'polypeptide(L)'
;TADRDAIGCAKLVVFSNVPEDNPFMAGAFHGVSEPDRVINVGVSGPGVVASAIRRAGDCPLDELADVIKKTAFKITRMGQLTAYEASRRLNAPFGIVDLSLAPTPAIGDSVAEILEEMGLECTGCHGTTAALAMLNDAVKKGGTMASSHVGGLSGAFIPVSEDSGMINAVREGSLSIEKLEAMTAVCSVGLDMIAIPGDTPADVICGIIADEIAIGVINGKTTAVRVIPVIGSRIRRSARSRTDYGAQYAFSCPLYRQRRPHSGAHSQPPQLISPMRGTQRRNYRSAHSHI
;
A
#
# COMPACT_ATOMS: atom_id res chain seq x y z
N THR A 1 1.96 3.94 24.47
CA THR A 1 2.67 3.21 23.40
C THR A 1 4.06 2.81 23.84
N ALA A 2 4.78 3.71 24.55
CA ALA A 2 6.13 3.44 25.04
C ALA A 2 6.22 2.18 25.92
N ASP A 3 5.23 1.97 26.77
CA ASP A 3 5.22 0.90 27.77
C ASP A 3 4.90 -0.49 27.19
N ARG A 4 4.67 -0.62 25.89
CA ARG A 4 4.25 -1.87 25.24
C ARG A 4 4.88 -2.07 23.86
N ASP A 5 6.15 -1.75 23.71
CA ASP A 5 6.91 -1.93 22.47
C ASP A 5 6.19 -1.38 21.22
N ALA A 6 5.53 -0.23 21.36
CA ALA A 6 4.76 0.44 20.32
C ALA A 6 3.51 -0.32 19.80
N ILE A 7 3.06 -1.40 20.45
CA ILE A 7 1.86 -2.15 20.06
C ILE A 7 0.62 -1.24 19.95
N GLY A 8 0.52 -0.19 20.77
CA GLY A 8 -0.56 0.79 20.67
C GLY A 8 -0.60 1.50 19.32
N CYS A 9 0.55 1.84 18.75
CA CYS A 9 0.64 2.44 17.42
C CYS A 9 0.26 1.45 16.32
N ALA A 10 0.65 0.18 16.45
CA ALA A 10 0.27 -0.85 15.50
C ALA A 10 -1.27 -1.05 15.44
N LYS A 11 -1.99 -0.69 16.50
CA LYS A 11 -3.46 -0.74 16.56
C LYS A 11 -4.16 0.55 16.13
N LEU A 12 -3.42 1.62 15.85
CA LEU A 12 -3.98 2.90 15.44
C LEU A 12 -3.75 3.11 13.95
N VAL A 13 -4.84 3.19 13.21
CA VAL A 13 -4.84 3.45 11.76
C VAL A 13 -5.67 4.68 11.49
N VAL A 14 -5.16 5.59 10.69
CA VAL A 14 -5.91 6.73 10.16
C VAL A 14 -6.36 6.39 8.75
N PHE A 15 -7.66 6.31 8.55
CA PHE A 15 -8.25 6.04 7.24
C PHE A 15 -8.83 7.29 6.62
N SER A 16 -8.79 7.37 5.29
CA SER A 16 -9.47 8.40 4.52
C SER A 16 -10.19 7.81 3.32
N ASN A 17 -11.21 8.55 2.84
CA ASN A 17 -12.01 8.19 1.67
C ASN A 17 -12.61 6.77 1.78
N VAL A 18 -13.13 6.46 2.97
CA VAL A 18 -13.69 5.14 3.28
C VAL A 18 -15.14 5.09 2.84
N PRO A 19 -15.55 4.08 2.04
CA PRO A 19 -16.95 3.84 1.79
C PRO A 19 -17.66 3.35 3.06
N GLU A 20 -18.93 3.69 3.20
CA GLU A 20 -19.76 3.15 4.26
C GLU A 20 -19.88 1.63 4.09
N ASP A 21 -19.99 0.93 5.22
CA ASP A 21 -20.20 -0.50 5.29
C ASP A 21 -19.24 -1.32 4.42
N ASN A 22 -17.94 -1.18 4.69
CA ASN A 22 -16.89 -1.89 3.99
C ASN A 22 -16.12 -2.82 4.94
N PRO A 23 -16.64 -4.01 5.24
CA PRO A 23 -15.90 -5.00 6.03
C PRO A 23 -14.67 -5.48 5.26
N PHE A 24 -13.55 -5.65 5.96
CA PHE A 24 -12.32 -6.17 5.39
C PHE A 24 -11.55 -7.02 6.41
N MET A 25 -10.55 -7.78 5.94
CA MET A 25 -9.88 -8.82 6.73
C MET A 25 -9.28 -8.31 8.04
N ALA A 26 -8.69 -7.12 8.07
CA ALA A 26 -8.02 -6.56 9.25
C ALA A 26 -8.95 -5.71 10.14
N GLY A 27 -10.20 -5.53 9.76
CA GLY A 27 -11.14 -4.70 10.48
C GLY A 27 -12.46 -4.56 9.74
N ALA A 28 -13.25 -3.56 10.10
CA ALA A 28 -14.50 -3.32 9.41
C ALA A 28 -14.93 -1.88 9.58
N PHE A 29 -15.47 -1.31 8.51
CA PHE A 29 -16.28 -0.12 8.57
C PHE A 29 -17.72 -0.59 8.47
N HIS A 30 -18.44 -0.55 9.59
CA HIS A 30 -19.82 -0.99 9.66
C HIS A 30 -20.76 0.17 9.34
N GLY A 31 -21.62 -0.02 8.35
CA GLY A 31 -22.72 0.88 8.03
C GLY A 31 -23.94 0.63 8.88
N VAL A 32 -25.02 1.32 8.54
CA VAL A 32 -26.29 1.30 9.26
C VAL A 32 -27.23 0.21 8.73
N SER A 33 -26.88 -0.39 7.60
CA SER A 33 -27.67 -1.40 6.93
C SER A 33 -27.24 -2.78 7.36
N GLU A 34 -28.20 -3.66 7.55
CA GLU A 34 -27.96 -5.10 7.52
C GLU A 34 -28.11 -5.81 8.85
N PRO A 35 -28.08 -7.13 8.83
CA PRO A 35 -28.43 -7.95 9.97
C PRO A 35 -27.49 -7.73 11.16
N ASP A 36 -27.97 -7.99 12.39
CA ASP A 36 -27.20 -7.89 13.63
C ASP A 36 -25.88 -8.71 13.61
N ARG A 37 -25.76 -9.63 12.67
CA ARG A 37 -24.57 -10.47 12.48
C ARG A 37 -24.41 -10.86 11.04
N VAL A 38 -23.17 -10.87 10.55
CA VAL A 38 -22.81 -11.28 9.19
C VAL A 38 -21.49 -12.04 9.21
N ILE A 39 -21.31 -12.98 8.30
CA ILE A 39 -20.06 -13.72 8.12
C ILE A 39 -19.34 -13.12 6.91
N ASN A 40 -18.15 -12.57 7.15
CA ASN A 40 -17.23 -12.16 6.09
C ASN A 40 -16.02 -13.09 6.11
N VAL A 41 -15.49 -13.40 4.94
CA VAL A 41 -14.32 -14.27 4.80
C VAL A 41 -13.18 -13.49 4.19
N GLY A 42 -12.10 -13.30 4.93
CA GLY A 42 -10.83 -12.80 4.42
C GLY A 42 -9.95 -13.96 3.97
N VAL A 43 -9.38 -13.84 2.78
CA VAL A 43 -8.42 -14.82 2.25
C VAL A 43 -7.13 -14.08 1.92
N SER A 44 -6.03 -14.53 2.52
CA SER A 44 -4.69 -14.07 2.17
C SER A 44 -4.02 -15.08 1.24
N GLY A 45 -3.19 -14.62 0.34
CA GLY A 45 -2.60 -15.52 -0.62
C GLY A 45 -1.32 -15.06 -1.34
N PRO A 46 -0.41 -14.24 -0.74
CA PRO A 46 0.82 -13.84 -1.40
C PRO A 46 1.63 -15.05 -1.88
N GLY A 47 1.87 -16.02 -1.02
CA GLY A 47 2.65 -17.21 -1.34
C GLY A 47 2.04 -18.07 -2.47
N VAL A 48 0.70 -18.13 -2.56
CA VAL A 48 0.02 -18.85 -3.64
C VAL A 48 0.22 -18.14 -4.98
N VAL A 49 0.16 -16.82 -5.00
CA VAL A 49 0.39 -16.00 -6.20
C VAL A 49 1.85 -16.08 -6.61
N ALA A 50 2.82 -15.90 -5.70
CA ALA A 50 4.24 -16.06 -5.97
C ALA A 50 4.56 -17.43 -6.57
N SER A 51 4.01 -18.50 -5.97
CA SER A 51 4.18 -19.87 -6.48
C SER A 51 3.58 -20.06 -7.89
N ALA A 52 2.47 -19.39 -8.19
CA ALA A 52 1.86 -19.48 -9.52
C ALA A 52 2.72 -18.78 -10.58
N ILE A 53 3.27 -17.61 -10.24
CA ILE A 53 4.19 -16.86 -11.11
C ILE A 53 5.47 -17.66 -11.38
N ARG A 54 6.10 -18.20 -10.33
CA ARG A 54 7.29 -19.06 -10.47
C ARG A 54 7.06 -20.24 -11.41
N ARG A 55 5.88 -20.88 -11.33
CA ARG A 55 5.55 -21.99 -12.22
C ARG A 55 5.29 -21.57 -13.67
N ALA A 56 4.85 -20.35 -13.88
CA ALA A 56 4.67 -19.81 -15.21
C ALA A 56 6.02 -19.55 -15.91
N GLY A 57 7.07 -19.24 -15.11
CA GLY A 57 8.39 -18.88 -15.64
C GLY A 57 8.36 -17.57 -16.42
N ASP A 58 9.37 -17.38 -17.26
CA ASP A 58 9.44 -16.21 -18.12
C ASP A 58 8.32 -16.23 -19.17
N CYS A 59 7.41 -15.29 -19.05
CA CYS A 59 6.28 -15.14 -19.96
C CYS A 59 5.98 -13.65 -20.20
N PRO A 60 5.30 -13.31 -21.31
CA PRO A 60 4.83 -11.95 -21.58
C PRO A 60 3.94 -11.40 -20.46
N LEU A 61 3.91 -10.07 -20.29
CA LEU A 61 3.18 -9.43 -19.20
C LEU A 61 1.66 -9.70 -19.23
N ASP A 62 1.07 -9.85 -20.38
CA ASP A 62 -0.34 -10.20 -20.56
C ASP A 62 -0.63 -11.64 -20.11
N GLU A 63 0.24 -12.59 -20.42
CA GLU A 63 0.16 -13.96 -19.91
C GLU A 63 0.35 -14.00 -18.40
N LEU A 64 1.32 -13.26 -17.89
CA LEU A 64 1.57 -13.13 -16.45
C LEU A 64 0.34 -12.57 -15.72
N ALA A 65 -0.26 -11.51 -16.23
CA ALA A 65 -1.50 -10.95 -15.68
C ALA A 65 -2.65 -11.98 -15.68
N ASP A 66 -2.73 -12.81 -16.71
CA ASP A 66 -3.71 -13.90 -16.79
C ASP A 66 -3.45 -15.01 -15.76
N VAL A 67 -2.20 -15.37 -15.50
CA VAL A 67 -1.82 -16.32 -14.44
C VAL A 67 -2.24 -15.79 -13.08
N ILE A 68 -1.96 -14.53 -12.78
CA ILE A 68 -2.34 -13.87 -11.52
C ILE A 68 -3.87 -13.84 -11.39
N LYS A 69 -4.58 -13.40 -12.42
CA LYS A 69 -6.04 -13.32 -12.46
C LYS A 69 -6.71 -14.68 -12.22
N LYS A 70 -6.23 -15.72 -12.90
CA LYS A 70 -6.74 -17.10 -12.73
C LYS A 70 -6.47 -17.65 -11.33
N THR A 71 -5.33 -17.28 -10.75
CA THR A 71 -4.97 -17.67 -9.37
C THR A 71 -5.87 -16.97 -8.37
N ALA A 72 -6.05 -15.66 -8.49
CA ALA A 72 -6.97 -14.86 -7.67
C ALA A 72 -8.41 -15.38 -7.76
N PHE A 73 -8.88 -15.72 -8.96
CA PHE A 73 -10.19 -16.35 -9.16
C PHE A 73 -10.34 -17.62 -8.31
N LYS A 74 -9.37 -18.52 -8.34
CA LYS A 74 -9.43 -19.79 -7.60
C LYS A 74 -9.45 -19.54 -6.09
N ILE A 75 -8.61 -18.64 -5.58
CA ILE A 75 -8.54 -18.29 -4.18
C ILE A 75 -9.87 -17.69 -3.70
N THR A 76 -10.40 -16.72 -4.42
CA THR A 76 -11.69 -16.09 -4.09
C THR A 76 -12.83 -17.11 -4.10
N ARG A 77 -12.83 -18.02 -5.07
CA ARG A 77 -13.85 -19.06 -5.16
C ARG A 77 -13.80 -20.02 -3.96
N MET A 78 -12.62 -20.36 -3.49
CA MET A 78 -12.45 -21.15 -2.25
C MET A 78 -12.98 -20.40 -1.04
N GLY A 79 -12.66 -19.09 -0.92
CA GLY A 79 -13.21 -18.24 0.13
C GLY A 79 -14.74 -18.20 0.13
N GLN A 80 -15.36 -18.07 -1.03
CA GLN A 80 -16.82 -18.09 -1.18
C GLN A 80 -17.44 -19.42 -0.74
N LEU A 81 -16.85 -20.55 -1.14
CA LEU A 81 -17.35 -21.87 -0.73
C LEU A 81 -17.26 -22.06 0.79
N THR A 82 -16.17 -21.60 1.38
CA THR A 82 -16.00 -21.61 2.84
C THR A 82 -17.05 -20.73 3.53
N ALA A 83 -17.32 -19.55 2.97
CA ALA A 83 -18.32 -18.62 3.48
C ALA A 83 -19.74 -19.22 3.47
N TYR A 84 -20.14 -19.86 2.38
CA TYR A 84 -21.43 -20.52 2.30
C TYR A 84 -21.57 -21.64 3.34
N GLU A 85 -20.55 -22.45 3.52
CA GLU A 85 -20.59 -23.54 4.51
C GLU A 85 -20.62 -22.99 5.94
N ALA A 86 -19.86 -21.93 6.23
CA ALA A 86 -19.90 -21.25 7.52
C ALA A 86 -21.28 -20.61 7.78
N SER A 87 -21.84 -19.93 6.79
CA SER A 87 -23.18 -19.34 6.85
C SER A 87 -24.24 -20.37 7.17
N ARG A 88 -24.21 -21.51 6.50
CA ARG A 88 -25.13 -22.62 6.74
C ARG A 88 -25.00 -23.19 8.16
N ARG A 89 -23.76 -23.41 8.64
CA ARG A 89 -23.52 -24.00 9.98
C ARG A 89 -23.87 -23.05 11.11
N LEU A 90 -23.58 -21.76 10.94
CA LEU A 90 -23.77 -20.77 11.99
C LEU A 90 -25.13 -20.07 11.92
N ASN A 91 -25.95 -20.39 10.92
CA ASN A 91 -27.22 -19.75 10.66
C ASN A 91 -27.11 -18.21 10.69
N ALA A 92 -26.13 -17.68 9.96
CA ALA A 92 -25.88 -16.26 9.83
C ALA A 92 -25.63 -15.91 8.34
N PRO A 93 -26.11 -14.77 7.84
CA PRO A 93 -25.96 -14.42 6.43
C PRO A 93 -24.48 -14.29 6.05
N PHE A 94 -24.17 -14.65 4.80
CA PHE A 94 -22.88 -14.41 4.19
C PHE A 94 -22.85 -13.00 3.61
N GLY A 95 -21.84 -12.21 3.95
CA GLY A 95 -21.58 -10.88 3.44
C GLY A 95 -20.61 -10.91 2.26
N ILE A 96 -19.30 -10.75 2.53
CA ILE A 96 -18.30 -10.60 1.48
C ILE A 96 -17.14 -11.61 1.62
N VAL A 97 -16.44 -11.77 0.49
CA VAL A 97 -15.07 -12.32 0.44
C VAL A 97 -14.11 -11.18 0.17
N ASP A 98 -13.16 -11.00 1.07
CA ASP A 98 -12.04 -10.09 0.89
C ASP A 98 -10.80 -10.89 0.49
N LEU A 99 -10.33 -10.71 -0.75
CA LEU A 99 -9.06 -11.27 -1.21
C LEU A 99 -7.97 -10.21 -1.08
N SER A 100 -7.33 -10.17 0.07
CA SER A 100 -6.20 -9.30 0.32
C SER A 100 -4.90 -10.09 0.24
N LEU A 101 -3.98 -9.66 -0.62
CA LEU A 101 -2.61 -10.14 -0.58
C LEU A 101 -1.91 -9.41 0.57
N ALA A 102 -2.26 -9.82 1.79
CA ALA A 102 -1.71 -9.30 3.02
C ALA A 102 -0.58 -10.24 3.46
N PRO A 103 0.68 -9.80 3.38
CA PRO A 103 1.81 -10.63 3.71
C PRO A 103 1.91 -10.90 5.20
N THR A 104 2.67 -11.93 5.55
CA THR A 104 3.11 -12.21 6.91
C THR A 104 4.65 -12.29 6.93
N PRO A 105 5.30 -12.22 8.11
CA PRO A 105 6.74 -12.39 8.20
C PRO A 105 7.25 -13.80 7.84
N ALA A 106 6.35 -14.73 7.51
CA ALA A 106 6.70 -16.08 7.13
C ALA A 106 7.42 -16.09 5.76
N ILE A 107 8.41 -16.97 5.63
CA ILE A 107 9.16 -17.14 4.37
C ILE A 107 8.18 -17.59 3.27
N GLY A 108 8.25 -16.90 2.14
CA GLY A 108 7.41 -17.18 0.97
C GLY A 108 6.01 -16.57 1.01
N ASP A 109 5.71 -15.74 2.02
CA ASP A 109 4.44 -15.02 2.12
C ASP A 109 4.67 -13.50 2.05
N SER A 110 5.27 -13.04 0.94
CA SER A 110 5.72 -11.66 0.74
C SER A 110 5.15 -11.11 -0.57
N VAL A 111 4.64 -9.90 -0.52
CA VAL A 111 4.24 -9.14 -1.73
C VAL A 111 5.47 -8.61 -2.46
N ALA A 112 6.53 -8.26 -1.75
CA ALA A 112 7.79 -7.88 -2.37
C ALA A 112 8.36 -9.04 -3.22
N GLU A 113 8.34 -10.28 -2.70
CA GLU A 113 8.74 -11.45 -3.48
C GLU A 113 7.89 -11.63 -4.74
N ILE A 114 6.58 -11.37 -4.69
CA ILE A 114 5.73 -11.39 -5.89
C ILE A 114 6.22 -10.40 -6.92
N LEU A 115 6.52 -9.17 -6.51
CA LEU A 115 7.00 -8.12 -7.42
C LEU A 115 8.34 -8.48 -8.06
N GLU A 116 9.24 -9.11 -7.30
CA GLU A 116 10.53 -9.58 -7.79
C GLU A 116 10.38 -10.77 -8.76
N GLU A 117 9.50 -11.73 -8.45
CA GLU A 117 9.13 -12.82 -9.38
C GLU A 117 8.45 -12.33 -10.68
N MET A 118 7.87 -11.12 -10.67
CA MET A 118 7.37 -10.45 -11.89
C MET A 118 8.49 -9.84 -12.74
N GLY A 119 9.76 -9.99 -12.36
CA GLY A 119 10.92 -9.55 -13.11
C GLY A 119 11.59 -8.28 -12.59
N LEU A 120 11.27 -7.81 -11.39
CA LEU A 120 12.01 -6.69 -10.78
C LEU A 120 13.32 -7.20 -10.16
N GLU A 121 14.39 -6.42 -10.33
CA GLU A 121 15.68 -6.70 -9.68
C GLU A 121 15.58 -6.65 -8.16
N CYS A 122 14.82 -5.69 -7.65
CA CYS A 122 14.49 -5.53 -6.23
C CYS A 122 13.23 -4.70 -6.05
N THR A 123 12.53 -4.93 -4.99
CA THR A 123 11.39 -4.09 -4.60
C THR A 123 11.87 -2.68 -4.24
N GLY A 124 11.24 -1.66 -4.81
CA GLY A 124 11.64 -0.25 -4.67
C GLY A 124 12.37 0.30 -5.89
N CYS A 125 12.95 -0.53 -6.76
CA CYS A 125 13.57 -0.08 -8.02
C CYS A 125 12.53 0.51 -9.00
N HIS A 126 13.00 1.08 -10.10
CA HIS A 126 12.13 1.55 -11.18
C HIS A 126 11.31 0.38 -11.74
N GLY A 127 10.02 0.60 -11.97
CA GLY A 127 9.08 -0.45 -12.37
C GLY A 127 8.21 -0.99 -11.23
N THR A 128 8.61 -0.88 -9.97
CA THR A 128 7.87 -1.41 -8.81
C THR A 128 6.41 -0.92 -8.77
N THR A 129 6.17 0.38 -8.97
CA THR A 129 4.80 0.94 -8.98
C THR A 129 3.97 0.36 -10.13
N ALA A 130 4.56 0.18 -11.31
CA ALA A 130 3.87 -0.41 -12.46
C ALA A 130 3.54 -1.90 -12.23
N ALA A 131 4.50 -2.67 -11.72
CA ALA A 131 4.28 -4.08 -11.37
C ALA A 131 3.19 -4.23 -10.30
N LEU A 132 3.21 -3.39 -9.27
CA LEU A 132 2.17 -3.37 -8.24
C LEU A 132 0.80 -3.01 -8.81
N ALA A 133 0.72 -2.05 -9.73
CA ALA A 133 -0.52 -1.70 -10.42
C ALA A 133 -1.08 -2.89 -11.20
N MET A 134 -0.25 -3.60 -11.96
CA MET A 134 -0.65 -4.78 -12.72
C MET A 134 -1.08 -5.92 -11.77
N LEU A 135 -0.34 -6.17 -10.72
CA LEU A 135 -0.69 -7.16 -9.70
C LEU A 135 -2.07 -6.87 -9.10
N ASN A 136 -2.27 -5.63 -8.66
CA ASN A 136 -3.51 -5.20 -8.00
C ASN A 136 -4.72 -5.30 -8.95
N ASP A 137 -4.56 -4.86 -10.20
CA ASP A 137 -5.60 -4.96 -11.24
C ASP A 137 -5.96 -6.42 -11.54
N ALA A 138 -4.97 -7.27 -11.74
CA ALA A 138 -5.19 -8.69 -12.03
C ALA A 138 -5.88 -9.43 -10.87
N VAL A 139 -5.49 -9.13 -9.63
CA VAL A 139 -6.12 -9.70 -8.43
C VAL A 139 -7.57 -9.25 -8.31
N LYS A 140 -7.86 -7.97 -8.47
CA LYS A 140 -9.23 -7.43 -8.42
C LYS A 140 -10.12 -8.02 -9.52
N LYS A 141 -9.63 -8.09 -10.75
CA LYS A 141 -10.35 -8.72 -11.86
C LYS A 141 -10.65 -10.20 -11.59
N GLY A 142 -9.67 -10.95 -11.11
CA GLY A 142 -9.85 -12.36 -10.75
C GLY A 142 -10.90 -12.55 -9.66
N GLY A 143 -10.86 -11.73 -8.62
CA GLY A 143 -11.84 -11.73 -7.54
C GLY A 143 -13.25 -11.44 -8.02
N THR A 144 -13.43 -10.34 -8.74
CA THR A 144 -14.75 -9.92 -9.28
C THR A 144 -15.36 -10.95 -10.23
N MET A 145 -14.54 -11.65 -11.00
CA MET A 145 -15.01 -12.74 -11.87
C MET A 145 -15.41 -14.01 -11.08
N ALA A 146 -14.86 -14.21 -9.88
CA ALA A 146 -15.09 -15.40 -9.08
C ALA A 146 -16.36 -15.33 -8.25
N SER A 147 -16.77 -14.15 -7.80
CA SER A 147 -17.86 -13.96 -6.84
C SER A 147 -18.53 -12.60 -7.01
N SER A 148 -19.84 -12.58 -6.82
CA SER A 148 -20.63 -11.34 -6.67
C SER A 148 -20.52 -10.75 -5.26
N HIS A 149 -19.89 -11.46 -4.33
CA HIS A 149 -19.70 -11.07 -2.94
C HIS A 149 -18.30 -10.54 -2.66
N VAL A 150 -17.55 -10.10 -3.67
CA VAL A 150 -16.24 -9.50 -3.45
C VAL A 150 -16.41 -8.13 -2.81
N GLY A 151 -15.66 -7.89 -1.76
CA GLY A 151 -15.70 -6.63 -1.02
C GLY A 151 -14.39 -6.37 -0.28
N GLY A 152 -14.47 -5.53 0.73
CA GLY A 152 -13.33 -5.15 1.54
C GLY A 152 -12.31 -4.30 0.79
N LEU A 153 -11.07 -4.51 1.14
CA LEU A 153 -9.92 -3.84 0.51
C LEU A 153 -9.12 -4.81 -0.37
N SER A 154 -9.85 -5.70 -1.08
CA SER A 154 -9.26 -6.72 -1.96
C SER A 154 -8.16 -6.16 -2.86
N GLY A 155 -7.04 -6.88 -2.92
CA GLY A 155 -5.87 -6.54 -3.72
C GLY A 155 -4.55 -6.64 -2.96
N ALA A 156 -3.51 -6.00 -3.46
CA ALA A 156 -2.18 -6.08 -2.89
C ALA A 156 -1.98 -5.05 -1.77
N PHE A 157 -1.54 -5.52 -0.61
CA PHE A 157 -1.14 -4.72 0.54
C PHE A 157 0.39 -4.58 0.56
N ILE A 158 0.86 -3.50 1.15
CA ILE A 158 2.30 -3.22 1.27
C ILE A 158 2.69 -2.86 2.71
N PRO A 159 2.32 -3.67 3.72
CA PRO A 159 2.71 -3.42 5.11
C PRO A 159 4.19 -3.76 5.29
N VAL A 160 5.03 -2.74 5.52
CA VAL A 160 6.49 -2.93 5.51
C VAL A 160 6.98 -3.85 6.62
N SER A 161 6.49 -3.66 7.85
CA SER A 161 6.98 -4.46 9.00
C SER A 161 6.40 -5.88 9.05
N GLU A 162 5.45 -6.21 8.20
CA GLU A 162 4.82 -7.53 8.12
C GLU A 162 5.27 -8.32 6.86
N ASP A 163 6.18 -7.77 6.06
CA ASP A 163 6.66 -8.37 4.81
C ASP A 163 8.19 -8.46 4.82
N SER A 164 8.72 -9.68 4.82
CA SER A 164 10.15 -9.93 4.88
C SER A 164 10.92 -9.30 3.71
N GLY A 165 10.35 -9.32 2.52
CA GLY A 165 10.94 -8.71 1.33
C GLY A 165 10.91 -7.18 1.40
N MET A 166 9.81 -6.57 1.85
CA MET A 166 9.75 -5.11 2.08
C MET A 166 10.77 -4.67 3.14
N ILE A 167 10.90 -5.41 4.24
CA ILE A 167 11.92 -5.16 5.27
C ILE A 167 13.32 -5.18 4.65
N ASN A 168 13.63 -6.17 3.82
CA ASN A 168 14.94 -6.28 3.16
C ASN A 168 15.17 -5.11 2.21
N ALA A 169 14.17 -4.74 1.40
CA ALA A 169 14.26 -3.60 0.48
C ALA A 169 14.56 -2.27 1.21
N VAL A 170 13.96 -2.07 2.39
CA VAL A 170 14.29 -0.91 3.26
C VAL A 170 15.72 -1.00 3.78
N ARG A 171 16.18 -2.18 4.21
CA ARG A 171 17.55 -2.39 4.71
C ARG A 171 18.60 -2.10 3.65
N GLU A 172 18.35 -2.49 2.43
CA GLU A 172 19.23 -2.29 1.28
C GLU A 172 19.16 -0.86 0.74
N GLY A 173 18.15 -0.09 1.15
CA GLY A 173 17.94 1.29 0.74
C GLY A 173 17.29 1.43 -0.64
N SER A 174 16.74 0.38 -1.19
CA SER A 174 15.98 0.41 -2.44
C SER A 174 14.55 0.94 -2.26
N LEU A 175 13.98 0.78 -1.06
CA LEU A 175 12.64 1.23 -0.73
C LEU A 175 12.69 2.41 0.26
N SER A 176 12.12 3.55 -0.13
CA SER A 176 11.98 4.74 0.71
C SER A 176 10.51 5.06 0.97
N ILE A 177 10.23 6.00 1.89
CA ILE A 177 8.85 6.41 2.20
C ILE A 177 8.21 7.09 0.98
N GLU A 178 8.94 7.89 0.24
CA GLU A 178 8.44 8.56 -0.97
C GLU A 178 8.12 7.53 -2.07
N LYS A 179 8.89 6.45 -2.13
CA LYS A 179 8.59 5.35 -3.05
C LYS A 179 7.34 4.60 -2.62
N LEU A 180 7.15 4.39 -1.32
CA LEU A 180 5.94 3.80 -0.78
C LEU A 180 4.72 4.68 -1.05
N GLU A 181 4.79 6.00 -0.83
CA GLU A 181 3.71 6.94 -1.17
C GLU A 181 3.33 6.84 -2.65
N ALA A 182 4.31 6.78 -3.56
CA ALA A 182 4.03 6.54 -4.98
C ALA A 182 3.34 5.17 -5.24
N MET A 183 3.71 4.14 -4.47
CA MET A 183 3.08 2.82 -4.56
C MET A 183 1.66 2.81 -3.99
N THR A 184 1.36 3.65 -2.99
CA THR A 184 0.02 3.73 -2.41
C THR A 184 -1.03 4.27 -3.36
N ALA A 185 -0.64 4.99 -4.40
CA ALA A 185 -1.55 5.36 -5.48
C ALA A 185 -2.19 4.16 -6.19
N VAL A 186 -1.52 3.01 -6.20
CA VAL A 186 -1.93 1.81 -6.94
C VAL A 186 -2.14 0.56 -6.07
N CYS A 187 -1.76 0.58 -4.79
CA CYS A 187 -2.02 -0.51 -3.86
C CYS A 187 -3.48 -0.52 -3.38
N SER A 188 -3.86 -1.49 -2.56
CA SER A 188 -5.22 -1.59 -2.06
C SER A 188 -5.52 -0.72 -0.85
N VAL A 189 -4.54 -0.35 -0.05
CA VAL A 189 -4.77 0.36 1.22
C VAL A 189 -4.05 1.70 1.27
N GLY A 190 -2.75 1.72 1.49
CA GLY A 190 -1.97 2.92 1.77
C GLY A 190 -0.68 2.57 2.48
N LEU A 191 -0.13 3.52 3.22
CA LEU A 191 1.03 3.31 4.08
C LEU A 191 0.62 2.46 5.28
N ASP A 192 1.22 1.28 5.40
CA ASP A 192 0.86 0.35 6.45
C ASP A 192 2.09 -0.22 7.17
N MET A 193 2.00 -0.29 8.50
CA MET A 193 3.05 -0.85 9.37
C MET A 193 4.43 -0.27 9.10
N ILE A 194 4.50 1.06 8.96
CA ILE A 194 5.74 1.78 8.66
C ILE A 194 6.44 2.18 9.95
N ALA A 195 7.59 1.60 10.23
CA ALA A 195 8.43 2.02 11.33
C ALA A 195 9.12 3.37 11.01
N ILE A 196 8.89 4.36 11.85
CA ILE A 196 9.51 5.69 11.75
C ILE A 196 10.34 5.99 12.99
N PRO A 197 11.31 6.94 12.96
CA PRO A 197 12.03 7.36 14.15
C PRO A 197 11.10 7.80 15.27
N GLY A 198 11.41 7.41 16.51
CA GLY A 198 10.57 7.70 17.67
C GLY A 198 10.49 9.18 18.04
N ASP A 199 11.43 9.98 17.55
CA ASP A 199 11.48 11.43 17.69
C ASP A 199 10.90 12.20 16.50
N THR A 200 10.19 11.51 15.60
CA THR A 200 9.49 12.14 14.45
C THR A 200 8.45 13.15 14.96
N PRO A 201 8.56 14.42 14.58
CA PRO A 201 7.61 15.45 15.02
C PRO A 201 6.19 15.18 14.55
N ALA A 202 5.20 15.60 15.33
CA ALA A 202 3.79 15.40 15.00
C ALA A 202 3.38 16.07 13.69
N ASP A 203 3.95 17.23 13.36
CA ASP A 203 3.70 17.94 12.10
C ASP A 203 4.18 17.17 10.87
N VAL A 204 5.26 16.40 11.01
CA VAL A 204 5.73 15.49 9.94
C VAL A 204 4.75 14.32 9.75
N ILE A 205 4.27 13.73 10.84
CA ILE A 205 3.26 12.67 10.78
C ILE A 205 1.96 13.20 10.15
N CYS A 206 1.55 14.43 10.50
CA CYS A 206 0.42 15.09 9.86
C CYS A 206 0.63 15.30 8.36
N GLY A 207 1.86 15.63 7.93
CA GLY A 207 2.21 15.74 6.50
C GLY A 207 2.02 14.41 5.77
N ILE A 208 2.56 13.32 6.31
CA ILE A 208 2.39 11.96 5.74
C ILE A 208 0.89 11.59 5.62
N ILE A 209 0.11 11.89 6.64
CA ILE A 209 -1.34 11.64 6.61
C ILE A 209 -2.02 12.48 5.53
N ALA A 210 -1.63 13.74 5.39
CA ALA A 210 -2.21 14.64 4.39
C ALA A 210 -1.89 14.18 2.96
N ASP A 211 -0.67 13.71 2.71
CA ASP A 211 -0.25 13.17 1.40
C ASP A 211 -1.08 11.91 1.05
N GLU A 212 -1.26 11.00 1.99
CA GLU A 212 -2.10 9.81 1.78
C GLU A 212 -3.58 10.14 1.58
N ILE A 213 -4.11 11.14 2.27
CA ILE A 213 -5.47 11.65 2.02
C ILE A 213 -5.59 12.17 0.59
N ALA A 214 -4.63 12.97 0.14
CA ALA A 214 -4.62 13.52 -1.20
C ALA A 214 -4.54 12.41 -2.26
N ILE A 215 -3.67 11.43 -2.08
CA ILE A 215 -3.55 10.26 -2.96
C ILE A 215 -4.89 9.50 -3.02
N GLY A 216 -5.52 9.26 -1.87
CA GLY A 216 -6.80 8.57 -1.79
C GLY A 216 -7.92 9.30 -2.52
N VAL A 217 -8.05 10.60 -2.28
CA VAL A 217 -9.11 11.43 -2.90
C VAL A 217 -8.92 11.52 -4.42
N ILE A 218 -7.71 11.81 -4.89
CA ILE A 218 -7.43 11.97 -6.32
C ILE A 218 -7.63 10.65 -7.07
N ASN A 219 -7.29 9.52 -6.47
CA ASN A 219 -7.43 8.21 -7.10
C ASN A 219 -8.77 7.52 -6.81
N GLY A 220 -9.68 8.18 -6.10
CA GLY A 220 -11.00 7.63 -5.76
C GLY A 220 -10.92 6.31 -4.98
N LYS A 221 -9.94 6.18 -4.08
CA LYS A 221 -9.70 4.96 -3.31
C LYS A 221 -9.56 5.25 -1.82
N THR A 222 -9.85 4.25 -0.99
CA THR A 222 -9.51 4.29 0.42
C THR A 222 -7.99 4.30 0.58
N THR A 223 -7.48 5.18 1.45
CA THR A 223 -6.10 5.14 1.91
C THR A 223 -6.05 5.05 3.43
N ALA A 224 -4.96 4.50 3.92
CA ALA A 224 -4.69 4.34 5.34
C ALA A 224 -3.27 4.77 5.67
N VAL A 225 -3.07 5.27 6.89
CA VAL A 225 -1.75 5.53 7.45
C VAL A 225 -1.64 4.83 8.79
N ARG A 226 -0.74 3.85 8.88
CA ARG A 226 -0.35 3.18 10.11
C ARG A 226 1.16 3.25 10.26
N VAL A 227 1.61 4.26 11.01
CA VAL A 227 3.03 4.48 11.33
C VAL A 227 3.34 4.10 12.76
N ILE A 228 4.54 3.60 12.99
CA ILE A 228 5.01 3.10 14.28
C ILE A 228 6.25 3.89 14.67
N PRO A 229 6.14 4.95 15.51
CA PRO A 229 7.31 5.63 16.06
C PRO A 229 8.08 4.68 16.99
N VAL A 230 9.29 4.32 16.59
CA VAL A 230 10.13 3.35 17.31
C VAL A 230 10.92 4.06 18.39
N ILE A 231 10.64 3.74 19.65
CA ILE A 231 11.26 4.35 20.82
C ILE A 231 12.76 4.07 20.84
N GLY A 232 13.55 5.09 21.16
CA GLY A 232 15.02 4.98 21.19
C GLY A 232 15.69 5.03 19.82
N SER A 233 14.93 4.91 18.72
CA SER A 233 15.45 5.19 17.40
C SER A 233 15.44 6.70 17.16
N ARG A 234 16.57 7.23 16.69
CA ARG A 234 16.71 8.63 16.29
C ARG A 234 17.01 8.71 14.81
N ILE A 235 16.60 9.80 14.20
CA ILE A 235 17.00 10.11 12.83
C ILE A 235 18.53 10.14 12.79
N ARG A 236 19.16 9.09 12.28
CA ARG A 236 20.60 9.07 12.12
C ARG A 236 21.01 9.98 10.96
N ARG A 237 21.78 11.01 11.25
CA ARG A 237 22.61 11.66 10.24
C ARG A 237 23.65 10.64 9.79
N SER A 238 23.46 10.10 8.60
CA SER A 238 24.46 9.40 7.79
C SER A 238 25.72 8.91 8.52
N ALA A 239 25.76 7.64 8.92
CA ALA A 239 26.98 6.85 8.91
C ALA A 239 26.61 5.37 9.03
N ARG A 240 27.14 4.56 8.16
CA ARG A 240 27.02 3.11 8.16
C ARG A 240 27.49 2.56 9.53
N SER A 241 26.61 1.97 10.29
CA SER A 241 27.00 1.08 11.38
C SER A 241 25.95 -0.02 11.52
N ARG A 242 26.46 -1.23 11.32
CA ARG A 242 25.74 -2.48 11.50
C ARG A 242 25.67 -2.79 12.99
N THR A 243 24.60 -2.54 13.68
CA THR A 243 24.21 -3.22 14.92
C THR A 243 23.11 -2.44 15.64
N ASP A 244 21.86 -2.75 15.32
CA ASP A 244 20.72 -2.64 16.26
C ASP A 244 19.44 -3.05 15.53
N TYR A 245 18.90 -4.18 15.90
CA TYR A 245 17.77 -4.84 15.21
C TYR A 245 16.45 -4.06 15.22
N GLY A 246 16.29 -3.04 16.06
CA GLY A 246 15.07 -2.22 16.12
C GLY A 246 15.15 -0.87 15.40
N ALA A 247 16.35 -0.28 15.31
CA ALA A 247 16.52 1.05 14.73
C ALA A 247 16.84 1.04 13.22
N GLN A 248 17.01 -0.13 12.62
CA GLN A 248 17.44 -0.28 11.23
C GLN A 248 16.32 -0.11 10.22
N TYR A 249 15.06 -0.16 10.67
CA TYR A 249 13.88 -0.14 9.80
C TYR A 249 13.11 1.17 9.81
N ALA A 250 13.60 2.18 10.52
CA ALA A 250 12.95 3.47 10.52
C ALA A 250 13.34 4.26 9.26
N PHE A 251 12.37 4.65 8.49
CA PHE A 251 12.56 5.55 7.35
C PHE A 251 13.08 6.90 7.84
N SER A 252 14.10 7.44 7.19
CA SER A 252 14.50 8.83 7.40
C SER A 252 13.56 9.74 6.60
N CYS A 253 12.70 10.49 7.29
CA CYS A 253 11.82 11.45 6.63
C CYS A 253 12.63 12.62 6.05
N PRO A 254 12.59 12.89 4.73
CA PRO A 254 13.33 13.98 4.10
C PRO A 254 12.91 15.37 4.57
N LEU A 255 11.67 15.55 5.00
CA LEU A 255 11.16 16.83 5.50
C LEU A 255 11.90 17.30 6.76
N TYR A 256 12.47 16.39 7.53
CA TYR A 256 13.29 16.74 8.69
C TYR A 256 14.64 17.38 8.34
N ARG A 257 15.14 17.21 7.11
CA ARG A 257 16.37 17.86 6.65
C ARG A 257 16.23 19.37 6.42
N GLN A 258 15.03 19.90 6.30
CA GLN A 258 14.79 21.31 5.97
C GLN A 258 14.67 22.22 7.20
N ARG A 259 14.43 21.68 8.40
CA ARG A 259 14.45 22.48 9.62
C ARG A 259 15.85 22.50 10.26
N ARG A 260 16.76 23.32 9.70
CA ARG A 260 17.87 23.81 10.51
C ARG A 260 17.33 24.92 11.42
N PRO A 261 17.66 24.94 12.72
CA PRO A 261 17.45 26.14 13.51
C PRO A 261 18.24 27.25 12.83
N HIS A 262 17.58 28.33 12.44
CA HIS A 262 18.23 29.53 11.96
C HIS A 262 19.06 30.09 13.10
N SER A 263 20.33 29.77 13.16
CA SER A 263 21.33 30.63 13.79
C SER A 263 21.43 31.85 12.85
N GLY A 264 21.09 33.01 13.39
CA GLY A 264 20.97 34.26 12.65
C GLY A 264 22.15 34.54 11.74
N ALA A 265 21.92 34.49 10.48
CA ALA A 265 22.65 35.21 9.44
C ALA A 265 21.66 35.43 8.30
N HIS A 266 21.43 36.69 7.99
CA HIS A 266 20.62 37.14 6.87
C HIS A 266 21.08 36.45 5.59
N SER A 267 20.33 35.49 5.10
CA SER A 267 20.39 35.03 3.72
C SER A 267 19.03 35.32 3.08
N GLN A 268 19.07 36.00 1.95
CA GLN A 268 17.92 36.39 1.16
C GLN A 268 17.02 35.17 0.89
N PRO A 269 15.68 35.36 0.85
CA PRO A 269 14.77 34.27 0.47
C PRO A 269 15.11 33.78 -0.93
N PRO A 270 15.01 32.48 -1.19
CA PRO A 270 15.17 31.95 -2.54
C PRO A 270 14.18 32.66 -3.45
N GLN A 271 14.67 33.25 -4.53
CA GLN A 271 13.82 33.87 -5.54
C GLN A 271 12.89 32.79 -6.08
N LEU A 272 11.60 33.01 -5.93
CA LEU A 272 10.58 32.27 -6.65
C LEU A 272 10.94 32.30 -8.13
N ILE A 273 11.08 31.13 -8.74
CA ILE A 273 11.22 31.01 -10.19
C ILE A 273 9.99 31.67 -10.79
N SER A 274 10.19 32.84 -11.36
CA SER A 274 9.14 33.57 -12.09
C SER A 274 8.58 32.64 -13.16
N PRO A 275 7.26 32.53 -13.33
CA PRO A 275 6.69 31.78 -14.43
C PRO A 275 7.24 32.40 -15.73
N MET A 276 7.78 31.57 -16.59
CA MET A 276 8.26 31.99 -17.92
C MET A 276 7.15 32.79 -18.61
N ARG A 277 7.35 34.07 -18.75
CA ARG A 277 6.53 34.90 -19.63
C ARG A 277 6.77 34.48 -21.04
N GLY A 278 5.73 34.10 -21.67
CA GLY A 278 5.48 34.38 -23.05
C GLY A 278 6.19 33.47 -24.05
N THR A 279 5.43 32.83 -24.84
CA THR A 279 5.32 33.28 -26.25
C THR A 279 4.26 32.47 -26.99
N GLN A 280 3.46 33.27 -27.68
CA GLN A 280 2.70 32.90 -28.87
C GLN A 280 1.44 32.04 -28.73
N ARG A 281 0.32 32.74 -28.53
CA ARG A 281 -0.95 32.37 -29.12
C ARG A 281 -0.77 32.17 -30.63
N ARG A 282 -0.76 30.95 -31.10
CA ARG A 282 -1.10 30.67 -32.50
C ARG A 282 -2.59 30.40 -32.58
N ASN A 283 -3.25 31.33 -33.28
CA ASN A 283 -4.61 31.24 -33.76
C ASN A 283 -4.80 29.91 -34.52
N TYR A 284 -5.69 29.04 -34.06
CA TYR A 284 -6.37 28.11 -34.92
C TYR A 284 -7.76 28.65 -35.22
N ARG A 285 -7.85 29.34 -36.34
CA ARG A 285 -9.12 29.59 -37.03
C ARG A 285 -9.55 28.31 -37.74
N SER A 286 -10.80 28.03 -37.49
CA SER A 286 -11.72 27.19 -38.23
C SER A 286 -11.33 26.83 -39.66
N ALA A 287 -11.40 25.55 -39.99
CA ALA A 287 -11.80 25.07 -41.29
C ALA A 287 -12.95 24.06 -41.08
N HIS A 288 -14.18 24.56 -41.14
CA HIS A 288 -15.31 23.78 -41.61
C HIS A 288 -15.27 23.77 -43.10
N SER A 289 -15.34 22.63 -43.79
CA SER A 289 -16.37 22.23 -44.76
C SER A 289 -15.87 21.12 -45.70
N HIS A 290 -16.79 20.23 -45.99
CA HIS A 290 -16.87 19.27 -47.09
C HIS A 290 -15.95 18.03 -47.03
N ILE A 291 -16.48 16.87 -46.71
CA ILE A 291 -17.41 15.94 -47.38
C ILE A 291 -17.87 14.95 -46.32
#